data_21bec040dbc7db2ffbb8fa44e4279bbf
#
_entry.id   21bec040dbc7db2ffbb8fa44e4279bbf
#
_cell.length_a   1.000
_cell.length_b   1.000
_cell.length_c   1.000
_cell.angle_alpha   90.00
_cell.angle_beta   90.00
_cell.angle_gamma   90.00
#
_symmetry.space_group_name_H-M   'P 1'
#
loop_
_entity.id
_entity.type
_entity.pdbx_description
1 polymer ?
#
loop_
_entity_poly.entity_id
_entity_poly.type
_entity_poly.pdbx_seq_one_letter_code
_entity_poly.pdbx_strand_id
1 'polypeptide(L)'
;MTLKFDTETIRLMTLFENITGAPVKDCIVDNDTNGVYFVIDEGMVGVAIGKNGNSVKNAEEMIGKKIKLFEFSKELSKFIKNLIPQANSVKIINESGKTIVEIKVEKKNKAMVIGRDGKNLKLFKELLQRCHNVNELIVR
;
A
#
# COMPACT_ATOMS: atom_id res chain seq x y z
N MET A 1 -1.50 -16.80 -0.47
CA MET A 1 -2.64 -15.99 -0.15
C MET A 1 -3.48 -15.69 -1.37
N THR A 2 -4.77 -15.69 -1.21
CA THR A 2 -5.68 -15.51 -2.32
C THR A 2 -5.94 -14.04 -2.59
N LEU A 3 -5.76 -13.64 -3.83
CA LEU A 3 -6.02 -12.26 -4.24
C LEU A 3 -7.49 -12.13 -4.57
N LYS A 4 -8.28 -11.85 -3.57
CA LYS A 4 -9.69 -11.65 -3.78
C LYS A 4 -10.12 -10.31 -3.22
N PHE A 5 -10.95 -9.63 -4.00
CA PHE A 5 -11.74 -8.55 -3.45
C PHE A 5 -13.00 -9.19 -2.88
N ASP A 6 -13.07 -9.31 -1.58
CA ASP A 6 -14.31 -9.76 -0.97
C ASP A 6 -15.32 -8.60 -0.93
N THR A 7 -16.53 -8.90 -0.51
CA THR A 7 -17.60 -7.90 -0.49
C THR A 7 -17.25 -6.69 0.38
N GLU A 8 -16.57 -6.92 1.49
CA GLU A 8 -16.19 -5.84 2.39
C GLU A 8 -15.18 -4.89 1.74
N THR A 9 -14.12 -5.42 1.12
CA THR A 9 -13.11 -4.57 0.50
C THR A 9 -13.67 -3.78 -0.67
N ILE A 10 -14.52 -4.40 -1.49
CA ILE A 10 -15.16 -3.70 -2.60
C ILE A 10 -16.04 -2.57 -2.09
N ARG A 11 -16.81 -2.82 -1.04
CA ARG A 11 -17.66 -1.81 -0.44
C ARG A 11 -16.85 -0.65 0.12
N LEU A 12 -15.74 -0.94 0.81
CA LEU A 12 -14.86 0.08 1.35
C LEU A 12 -14.23 0.93 0.26
N MET A 13 -13.77 0.30 -0.83
CA MET A 13 -13.21 1.03 -1.96
C MET A 13 -14.24 1.98 -2.58
N THR A 14 -15.45 1.48 -2.81
CA THR A 14 -16.54 2.29 -3.38
C THR A 14 -16.90 3.46 -2.46
N LEU A 15 -17.01 3.19 -1.17
CA LEU A 15 -17.34 4.21 -0.19
C LEU A 15 -16.26 5.30 -0.15
N PHE A 16 -15.00 4.89 -0.13
CA PHE A 16 -13.89 5.83 -0.11
C PHE A 16 -13.86 6.69 -1.38
N GLU A 17 -14.06 6.06 -2.54
CA GLU A 17 -14.14 6.81 -3.81
C GLU A 17 -15.27 7.82 -3.81
N ASN A 18 -16.42 7.44 -3.28
CA ASN A 18 -17.58 8.34 -3.22
C ASN A 18 -17.34 9.53 -2.28
N ILE A 19 -16.67 9.29 -1.17
CA ILE A 19 -16.39 10.35 -0.18
C ILE A 19 -15.32 11.31 -0.69
N THR A 20 -14.26 10.79 -1.30
CA THR A 20 -13.08 11.59 -1.64
C THR A 20 -13.02 12.02 -3.10
N GLY A 21 -13.67 11.28 -3.99
CA GLY A 21 -13.56 11.50 -5.43
C GLY A 21 -12.29 10.92 -6.04
N ALA A 22 -11.47 10.21 -5.28
CA ALA A 22 -10.22 9.64 -5.77
C ALA A 22 -10.40 8.17 -6.14
N PRO A 23 -9.96 7.74 -7.34
CA PRO A 23 -10.03 6.33 -7.72
C PRO A 23 -9.11 5.47 -6.87
N VAL A 24 -9.60 4.33 -6.43
CA VAL A 24 -8.86 3.38 -5.60
C VAL A 24 -8.48 2.15 -6.43
N LYS A 25 -7.20 1.79 -6.41
CA LYS A 25 -6.70 0.62 -7.13
C LYS A 25 -6.82 -0.66 -6.31
N ASP A 26 -6.62 -0.57 -5.00
CA ASP A 26 -6.62 -1.73 -4.13
C ASP A 26 -6.89 -1.33 -2.69
N CYS A 27 -7.25 -2.32 -1.88
CA CYS A 27 -7.59 -2.11 -0.48
C CYS A 27 -7.21 -3.35 0.34
N ILE A 28 -6.57 -3.12 1.47
CA ILE A 28 -6.26 -4.19 2.43
C ILE A 28 -6.77 -3.76 3.79
N VAL A 29 -7.57 -4.63 4.42
CA VAL A 29 -8.10 -4.38 5.75
C VAL A 29 -7.20 -5.04 6.79
N ASP A 30 -6.85 -4.30 7.84
CA ASP A 30 -6.07 -4.79 8.95
C ASP A 30 -6.95 -4.81 10.19
N ASN A 31 -7.46 -5.99 10.53
CA ASN A 31 -8.37 -6.14 11.66
C ASN A 31 -7.68 -5.97 13.01
N ASP A 32 -6.37 -6.21 13.08
CA ASP A 32 -5.62 -6.12 14.32
C ASP A 32 -5.53 -4.68 14.84
N THR A 33 -5.38 -3.72 13.92
CA THR A 33 -5.25 -2.32 14.28
C THR A 33 -6.50 -1.49 13.97
N ASN A 34 -7.56 -2.15 13.49
CA ASN A 34 -8.77 -1.49 12.99
C ASN A 34 -8.43 -0.45 11.92
N GLY A 35 -7.55 -0.84 11.01
CA GLY A 35 -7.05 0.02 9.96
C GLY A 35 -7.40 -0.50 8.58
N VAL A 36 -7.28 0.39 7.60
CA VAL A 36 -7.44 0.04 6.20
C VAL A 36 -6.39 0.78 5.39
N TYR A 37 -5.80 0.08 4.43
CA TYR A 37 -4.83 0.62 3.51
C TYR A 37 -5.46 0.70 2.13
N PHE A 38 -5.47 1.90 1.56
CA PHE A 38 -5.93 2.09 0.19
C PHE A 38 -4.74 2.43 -0.71
N VAL A 39 -4.69 1.80 -1.86
CA VAL A 39 -3.76 2.18 -2.93
C VAL A 39 -4.53 3.07 -3.88
N ILE A 40 -4.12 4.32 -3.98
CA ILE A 40 -4.80 5.35 -4.75
C ILE A 40 -4.15 5.46 -6.13
N ASP A 41 -4.96 5.71 -7.14
CA ASP A 41 -4.46 5.86 -8.51
C ASP A 41 -3.39 6.95 -8.59
N GLU A 42 -2.51 6.81 -9.57
CA GLU A 42 -1.38 7.71 -9.75
C GLU A 42 -1.84 9.16 -9.93
N GLY A 43 -1.23 10.07 -9.16
CA GLY A 43 -1.57 11.48 -9.22
C GLY A 43 -2.82 11.89 -8.46
N MET A 44 -3.52 10.95 -7.81
CA MET A 44 -4.80 11.24 -7.17
C MET A 44 -4.76 11.26 -5.64
N VAL A 45 -3.59 11.08 -5.03
CA VAL A 45 -3.47 11.09 -3.57
C VAL A 45 -3.87 12.45 -2.98
N GLY A 46 -3.52 13.53 -3.65
CA GLY A 46 -3.92 14.87 -3.19
C GLY A 46 -5.43 15.02 -3.11
N VAL A 47 -6.16 14.47 -4.08
CA VAL A 47 -7.62 14.47 -4.07
C VAL A 47 -8.15 13.63 -2.92
N ALA A 48 -7.54 12.46 -2.69
CA ALA A 48 -7.96 11.56 -1.60
C ALA A 48 -7.79 12.22 -0.24
N ILE A 49 -6.70 12.94 -0.03
CA ILE A 49 -6.44 13.63 1.22
C ILE A 49 -7.39 14.81 1.39
N GLY A 50 -7.57 15.58 0.33
CA GLY A 50 -8.44 16.74 0.34
C GLY A 50 -7.80 17.96 1.01
N LYS A 51 -8.50 19.07 0.96
CA LYS A 51 -8.04 20.33 1.55
C LYS A 51 -7.90 20.17 3.06
N ASN A 52 -6.71 20.45 3.57
CA ASN A 52 -6.40 20.33 5.01
C ASN A 52 -6.68 18.94 5.58
N GLY A 53 -6.63 17.92 4.74
CA GLY A 53 -6.89 16.55 5.18
C GLY A 53 -8.36 16.24 5.42
N ASN A 54 -9.29 17.09 4.99
CA ASN A 54 -10.70 16.94 5.30
C ASN A 54 -11.34 15.70 4.67
N SER A 55 -10.96 15.36 3.43
CA SER A 55 -11.58 14.21 2.75
C SER A 55 -11.21 12.89 3.43
N VAL A 56 -9.92 12.70 3.74
CA VAL A 56 -9.49 11.47 4.40
C VAL A 56 -10.04 11.38 5.83
N LYS A 57 -10.15 12.51 6.54
CA LYS A 57 -10.74 12.52 7.88
C LYS A 57 -12.22 12.15 7.83
N ASN A 58 -12.97 12.69 6.88
CA ASN A 58 -14.37 12.34 6.70
C ASN A 58 -14.52 10.86 6.40
N ALA A 59 -13.64 10.32 5.54
CA ALA A 59 -13.67 8.90 5.23
C ALA A 59 -13.38 8.05 6.47
N GLU A 60 -12.42 8.46 7.30
CA GLU A 60 -12.14 7.74 8.55
C GLU A 60 -13.34 7.71 9.48
N GLU A 61 -14.05 8.83 9.60
CA GLU A 61 -15.23 8.90 10.44
C GLU A 61 -16.38 8.03 9.90
N MET A 62 -16.60 8.09 8.60
CA MET A 62 -17.68 7.34 7.97
C MET A 62 -17.43 5.84 7.97
N ILE A 63 -16.19 5.44 7.75
CA ILE A 63 -15.79 4.03 7.68
C ILE A 63 -15.57 3.45 9.08
N GLY A 64 -15.17 4.30 10.04
CA GLY A 64 -14.89 3.85 11.40
C GLY A 64 -13.55 3.14 11.53
N LYS A 65 -12.60 3.41 10.64
CA LYS A 65 -11.28 2.79 10.63
C LYS A 65 -10.22 3.83 10.36
N LYS A 66 -9.01 3.59 10.84
CA LYS A 66 -7.85 4.42 10.48
C LYS A 66 -7.45 4.11 9.05
N ILE A 67 -7.18 5.15 8.29
CA ILE A 67 -6.88 5.02 6.87
C ILE A 67 -5.43 5.41 6.60
N LYS A 68 -4.73 4.57 5.85
CA LYS A 68 -3.42 4.89 5.32
C LYS A 68 -3.47 4.78 3.81
N LEU A 69 -2.84 5.73 3.12
CA LEU A 69 -2.88 5.82 1.68
C LEU A 69 -1.51 5.55 1.10
N PHE A 70 -1.48 4.81 -0.01
CA PHE A 70 -0.28 4.63 -0.83
C PHE A 70 -0.62 5.04 -2.25
N GLU A 71 0.34 5.67 -2.92
CA GLU A 71 0.14 6.05 -4.31
C GLU A 71 0.60 4.95 -5.24
N PHE A 72 -0.26 4.55 -6.17
CA PHE A 72 0.10 3.61 -7.22
C PHE A 72 1.02 4.27 -8.24
N SER A 73 1.95 3.51 -8.81
CA SER A 73 2.72 3.92 -9.97
C SER A 73 2.84 2.73 -10.91
N LYS A 74 2.76 2.99 -12.21
CA LYS A 74 3.00 1.97 -13.23
C LYS A 74 4.45 1.54 -13.24
N GLU A 75 5.35 2.41 -12.81
CA GLU A 75 6.76 2.11 -12.70
C GLU A 75 7.03 1.42 -11.37
N LEU A 76 7.51 0.17 -11.42
CA LEU A 76 7.70 -0.64 -10.22
C LEU A 76 8.63 0.02 -9.20
N SER A 77 9.76 0.55 -9.65
CA SER A 77 10.70 1.18 -8.72
C SER A 77 10.09 2.38 -8.00
N LYS A 78 9.28 3.15 -8.70
CA LYS A 78 8.58 4.29 -8.09
C LYS A 78 7.52 3.83 -7.10
N PHE A 79 6.77 2.77 -7.45
CA PHE A 79 5.76 2.22 -6.54
C PHE A 79 6.40 1.71 -5.26
N ILE A 80 7.55 1.03 -5.38
CA ILE A 80 8.30 0.55 -4.21
C ILE A 80 8.68 1.72 -3.31
N LYS A 81 9.16 2.82 -3.88
CA LYS A 81 9.50 4.01 -3.11
C LYS A 81 8.28 4.64 -2.45
N ASN A 82 7.14 4.60 -3.12
CA ASN A 82 5.89 5.10 -2.54
C ASN A 82 5.46 4.27 -1.33
N LEU A 83 5.64 2.95 -1.40
CA LEU A 83 5.31 2.06 -0.28
C LEU A 83 6.32 2.18 0.84
N ILE A 84 7.60 2.25 0.51
CA ILE A 84 8.71 2.21 1.46
C ILE A 84 9.65 3.39 1.19
N PRO A 85 9.30 4.60 1.66
CA PRO A 85 10.15 5.78 1.42
C PRO A 85 11.55 5.64 2.04
N GLN A 86 11.71 4.76 3.02
CA GLN A 86 12.99 4.53 3.69
C GLN A 86 13.97 3.70 2.86
N ALA A 87 13.55 3.16 1.71
CA ALA A 87 14.43 2.37 0.86
C ALA A 87 15.51 3.27 0.24
N ASN A 88 16.77 3.00 0.57
CA ASN A 88 17.90 3.74 0.02
C ASN A 88 18.22 3.32 -1.41
N SER A 89 18.01 2.05 -1.72
CA SER A 89 18.21 1.53 -3.07
C SER A 89 17.19 0.44 -3.35
N VAL A 90 16.84 0.30 -4.62
CA VAL A 90 15.89 -0.69 -5.09
C VAL A 90 16.56 -1.47 -6.21
N LYS A 91 16.57 -2.79 -6.09
CA LYS A 91 17.09 -3.67 -7.12
C LYS A 91 15.97 -4.61 -7.55
N ILE A 92 15.71 -4.66 -8.85
CA ILE A 92 14.68 -5.51 -9.41
C ILE A 92 15.38 -6.62 -10.20
N ILE A 93 15.10 -7.87 -9.84
CA ILE A 93 15.72 -9.04 -10.44
C ILE A 93 14.63 -9.85 -11.11
N ASN A 94 14.81 -10.11 -12.42
CA ASN A 94 13.93 -11.00 -13.17
C ASN A 94 14.69 -12.28 -13.44
N GLU A 95 14.24 -13.38 -12.85
CA GLU A 95 14.93 -14.64 -12.92
C GLU A 95 13.94 -15.78 -13.02
N SER A 96 14.08 -16.61 -14.06
CA SER A 96 13.24 -17.79 -14.27
C SER A 96 11.74 -17.48 -14.25
N GLY A 97 11.36 -16.34 -14.84
CA GLY A 97 9.96 -15.92 -14.89
C GLY A 97 9.44 -15.30 -13.61
N LYS A 98 10.31 -15.13 -12.62
CA LYS A 98 9.95 -14.50 -11.33
C LYS A 98 10.54 -13.11 -11.21
N THR A 99 9.80 -12.22 -10.57
CA THR A 99 10.29 -10.88 -10.25
C THR A 99 10.58 -10.81 -8.76
N ILE A 100 11.84 -10.49 -8.44
CA ILE A 100 12.31 -10.36 -7.06
C ILE A 100 12.72 -8.92 -6.85
N VAL A 101 12.22 -8.32 -5.79
CA VAL A 101 12.59 -6.95 -5.41
C VAL A 101 13.46 -7.02 -4.16
N GLU A 102 14.61 -6.37 -4.25
CA GLU A 102 15.53 -6.27 -3.12
C GLU A 102 15.72 -4.80 -2.80
N ILE A 103 15.41 -4.43 -1.56
CA ILE A 103 15.61 -3.06 -1.10
C ILE A 103 16.64 -3.03 -0.01
N LYS A 104 17.34 -1.90 0.08
CA LYS A 104 18.31 -1.66 1.14
C LYS A 104 17.83 -0.51 1.99
N VAL A 105 17.80 -0.69 3.29
CA VAL A 105 17.39 0.35 4.24
C VAL A 105 18.48 0.53 5.29
N GLU A 106 18.53 1.72 5.88
CA GLU A 106 19.47 1.94 6.97
C GLU A 106 19.11 1.06 8.17
N LYS A 107 20.12 0.63 8.91
CA LYS A 107 19.94 -0.24 10.06
C LYS A 107 18.91 0.31 11.05
N LYS A 108 18.92 1.61 11.28
CA LYS A 108 17.99 2.26 12.21
C LYS A 108 16.52 2.19 11.75
N ASN A 109 16.28 2.04 10.44
CA ASN A 109 14.94 2.00 9.88
C ASN A 109 14.44 0.58 9.61
N LYS A 110 15.32 -0.40 9.69
CA LYS A 110 14.99 -1.76 9.29
C LYS A 110 13.85 -2.37 10.10
N ALA A 111 13.89 -2.20 11.41
CA ALA A 111 12.86 -2.74 12.29
C ALA A 111 11.49 -2.12 11.98
N MET A 112 11.45 -0.82 11.70
CA MET A 112 10.22 -0.12 11.37
C MET A 112 9.66 -0.58 10.02
N VAL A 113 10.53 -0.78 9.03
CA VAL A 113 10.11 -1.24 7.70
C VAL A 113 9.53 -2.66 7.78
N ILE A 114 10.15 -3.54 8.53
CA ILE A 114 9.68 -4.92 8.69
C ILE A 114 8.40 -4.96 9.54
N GLY A 115 8.36 -4.13 10.59
CA GLY A 115 7.24 -4.06 11.48
C GLY A 115 7.23 -5.18 12.52
N ARG A 116 6.32 -5.04 13.47
CA ARG A 116 6.14 -6.03 14.53
C ARG A 116 5.71 -7.37 13.95
N ASP A 117 6.43 -8.43 14.26
CA ASP A 117 6.17 -9.78 13.74
C ASP A 117 6.15 -9.86 12.22
N GLY A 118 6.87 -8.93 11.55
CA GLY A 118 6.92 -8.89 10.09
C GLY A 118 5.67 -8.36 9.44
N LYS A 119 4.80 -7.69 10.17
CA LYS A 119 3.49 -7.25 9.69
C LYS A 119 3.58 -6.29 8.50
N ASN A 120 4.46 -5.29 8.58
CA ASN A 120 4.63 -4.34 7.48
C ASN A 120 5.23 -5.02 6.25
N LEU A 121 6.19 -5.92 6.48
CA LEU A 121 6.80 -6.66 5.39
C LEU A 121 5.76 -7.49 4.64
N LYS A 122 4.86 -8.15 5.37
CA LYS A 122 3.77 -8.93 4.75
C LYS A 122 2.85 -8.05 3.94
N LEU A 123 2.53 -6.87 4.46
CA LEU A 123 1.69 -5.90 3.76
C LEU A 123 2.33 -5.47 2.45
N PHE A 124 3.60 -5.10 2.49
CA PHE A 124 4.31 -4.65 1.28
C PHE A 124 4.42 -5.77 0.25
N LYS A 125 4.71 -6.99 0.71
CA LYS A 125 4.76 -8.15 -0.19
C LYS A 125 3.42 -8.38 -0.90
N GLU A 126 2.34 -8.29 -0.15
CA GLU A 126 1.02 -8.48 -0.71
C GLU A 126 0.67 -7.39 -1.72
N LEU A 127 0.93 -6.13 -1.41
CA LEU A 127 0.66 -5.03 -2.32
C LEU A 127 1.50 -5.11 -3.59
N LEU A 128 2.77 -5.46 -3.47
CA LEU A 128 3.66 -5.62 -4.62
C LEU A 128 3.20 -6.78 -5.51
N GLN A 129 2.75 -7.87 -4.91
CA GLN A 129 2.21 -8.99 -5.67
C GLN A 129 0.94 -8.60 -6.43
N ARG A 130 0.01 -7.96 -5.75
CA ARG A 130 -1.27 -7.59 -6.34
C ARG A 130 -1.13 -6.56 -7.45
N CYS A 131 -0.29 -5.55 -7.24
CA CYS A 131 -0.20 -4.42 -8.14
C CYS A 131 0.81 -4.61 -9.28
N HIS A 132 1.86 -5.40 -9.06
CA HIS A 132 2.96 -5.55 -10.01
C HIS A 132 3.43 -6.99 -10.22
N ASN A 133 2.71 -7.97 -9.70
CA ASN A 133 3.08 -9.39 -9.82
C ASN A 133 4.48 -9.72 -9.31
N VAL A 134 4.92 -9.02 -8.27
CA VAL A 134 6.21 -9.29 -7.62
C VAL A 134 6.09 -10.57 -6.82
N ASN A 135 7.06 -11.48 -7.01
CA ASN A 135 7.06 -12.78 -6.35
C ASN A 135 7.71 -12.75 -4.97
N GLU A 136 8.70 -11.88 -4.79
CA GLU A 136 9.43 -11.84 -3.52
C GLU A 136 9.96 -10.44 -3.24
N LEU A 137 9.93 -10.06 -1.97
CA LEU A 137 10.52 -8.81 -1.48
C LEU A 137 11.54 -9.15 -0.40
N ILE A 138 12.77 -8.68 -0.60
CA ILE A 138 13.87 -8.88 0.34
C ILE A 138 14.29 -7.52 0.90
N VAL A 139 14.33 -7.41 2.22
CA VAL A 139 14.78 -6.19 2.91
C VAL A 139 16.16 -6.47 3.51
N ARG A 140 17.15 -5.70 3.09
CA ARG A 140 18.52 -5.84 3.58
C ARG A 140 18.97 -4.68 4.45
#